data_b1336fd63cc8917556967d9527252eb8
#
_entry.id   b1336fd63cc8917556967d9527252eb8
#
_cell.length_a   1.000
_cell.length_b   1.000
_cell.length_c   1.000
_cell.angle_alpha   90.00
_cell.angle_beta   90.00
_cell.angle_gamma   90.00
#
_symmetry.space_group_name_H-M   'P 1'
#
loop_
_entity.id
_entity.type
_entity.pdbx_description
1 polymer ?
#
loop_
_entity_poly.entity_id
_entity_poly.type
_entity_poly.pdbx_seq_one_letter_code
_entity_poly.pdbx_strand_id
1 'polypeptide(L)'
;MIVLIKGPIITLNYFIDQINRQLEDVVILDICDKDYKKTLSFLDSRINESTVVITFNNVGINISVNDQFYWDLKQVKLYNILVDPPQWFTQVFDLQIRSMTTVVVDRQHCDFIHKYYPWQKCFFLPHGGVRLPEEDIPYYERRMDVAYFANNKESILLKTDIEQMMFDLLIKYPKMTLDGIYDLFLKDQNIKFDLKQERELLELLYENTFYAVKDYFQKKIIMEIANAGIDLHIYGKNWEGFADRFPNNVKLHGEITPKECIECMKECKIILNMQPWFKDGAHERIFNAMLNGTVCLTDESVYLKERFQDLENIVFYQLDHLDALADKIKMILEHPLLAEKIIANQKKAAVHDTWRDRLDEILLKGNGQTEQVR
;
A
#
# COMPACT_ATOMS: atom_id res chain seq x y z
N MET A 1 -10.40 -15.95 20.14
CA MET A 1 -8.91 -15.91 20.03
C MET A 1 -8.52 -15.38 18.67
N ILE A 2 -7.51 -14.52 18.60
CA ILE A 2 -6.92 -14.00 17.36
C ILE A 2 -5.48 -14.51 17.26
N VAL A 3 -5.06 -14.96 16.08
CA VAL A 3 -3.67 -15.31 15.77
C VAL A 3 -3.15 -14.31 14.74
N LEU A 4 -2.06 -13.65 15.06
CA LEU A 4 -1.36 -12.71 14.17
C LEU A 4 -0.04 -13.34 13.72
N ILE A 5 0.18 -13.43 12.39
CA ILE A 5 1.36 -14.09 11.84
C ILE A 5 2.40 -13.06 11.44
N LYS A 6 3.60 -13.15 12.02
CA LYS A 6 4.79 -12.38 11.66
C LYS A 6 5.73 -13.18 10.75
N GLY A 7 6.52 -12.45 9.97
CA GLY A 7 7.48 -13.02 9.02
C GLY A 7 8.69 -12.11 8.77
N PRO A 8 9.39 -12.29 7.66
CA PRO A 8 10.67 -11.61 7.41
C PRO A 8 10.54 -10.11 7.07
N ILE A 9 9.33 -9.60 6.80
CA ILE A 9 9.15 -8.22 6.34
C ILE A 9 8.86 -7.29 7.52
N ILE A 10 9.82 -6.43 7.85
CA ILE A 10 9.78 -5.54 9.03
C ILE A 10 8.55 -4.63 9.01
N THR A 11 8.20 -4.05 7.85
CA THR A 11 7.03 -3.17 7.72
C THR A 11 5.74 -3.89 8.06
N LEU A 12 5.56 -5.13 7.58
CA LEU A 12 4.36 -5.92 7.87
C LEU A 12 4.29 -6.32 9.35
N ASN A 13 5.45 -6.65 9.95
CA ASN A 13 5.52 -6.92 11.38
C ASN A 13 5.16 -5.67 12.21
N TYR A 14 5.54 -4.48 11.73
CA TYR A 14 5.16 -3.23 12.38
C TYR A 14 3.65 -2.99 12.33
N PHE A 15 2.97 -3.31 11.22
CA PHE A 15 1.50 -3.25 11.14
C PHE A 15 0.84 -4.22 12.12
N ILE A 16 1.35 -5.45 12.21
CA ILE A 16 0.89 -6.45 13.18
C ILE A 16 1.05 -5.95 14.62
N ASP A 17 2.18 -5.31 14.94
CA ASP A 17 2.40 -4.75 16.27
C ASP A 17 1.42 -3.60 16.61
N GLN A 18 1.03 -2.79 15.62
CA GLN A 18 0.00 -1.77 15.82
C GLN A 18 -1.39 -2.38 16.08
N ILE A 19 -1.74 -3.42 15.33
CA ILE A 19 -2.98 -4.18 15.55
C ILE A 19 -3.00 -4.77 16.96
N ASN A 20 -1.89 -5.36 17.39
CA ASN A 20 -1.79 -6.08 18.66
C ASN A 20 -1.91 -5.20 19.92
N ARG A 21 -1.52 -3.93 19.86
CA ARG A 21 -1.39 -3.03 21.03
C ARG A 21 -2.61 -2.93 21.94
N GLN A 22 -3.80 -3.23 21.45
CA GLN A 22 -5.08 -3.05 22.15
C GLN A 22 -5.96 -4.29 22.15
N LEU A 23 -5.37 -5.45 21.85
CA LEU A 23 -6.11 -6.70 21.77
C LEU A 23 -5.88 -7.55 23.03
N GLU A 24 -6.96 -8.14 23.51
CA GLU A 24 -6.94 -9.24 24.46
C GLU A 24 -7.06 -10.58 23.72
N ASP A 25 -6.58 -11.68 24.29
CA ASP A 25 -6.65 -13.04 23.75
C ASP A 25 -6.00 -13.18 22.35
N VAL A 26 -4.77 -12.68 22.22
CA VAL A 26 -3.97 -12.74 20.99
C VAL A 26 -2.77 -13.67 21.15
N VAL A 27 -2.47 -14.43 20.09
CA VAL A 27 -1.22 -15.18 19.96
C VAL A 27 -0.47 -14.67 18.76
N ILE A 28 0.81 -14.32 18.94
CA ILE A 28 1.73 -14.02 17.85
C ILE A 28 2.41 -15.30 17.41
N LEU A 29 2.27 -15.64 16.14
CA LEU A 29 3.02 -16.72 15.47
C LEU A 29 4.09 -16.06 14.58
N ASP A 30 5.32 -16.01 15.06
CA ASP A 30 6.46 -15.54 14.25
C ASP A 30 7.10 -16.74 13.55
N ILE A 31 6.93 -16.84 12.23
CA ILE A 31 7.46 -17.96 11.45
C ILE A 31 8.98 -17.88 11.24
N CYS A 32 9.61 -16.75 11.54
CA CYS A 32 11.06 -16.57 11.52
C CYS A 32 11.71 -17.00 12.85
N ASP A 33 10.91 -17.18 13.92
CA ASP A 33 11.41 -17.71 15.18
C ASP A 33 11.80 -19.18 15.02
N LYS A 34 12.96 -19.56 15.55
CA LYS A 34 13.43 -20.97 15.57
C LYS A 34 12.44 -21.89 16.30
N ASP A 35 11.72 -21.36 17.25
CA ASP A 35 10.75 -22.08 18.09
C ASP A 35 9.30 -21.96 17.58
N TYR A 36 9.06 -21.44 16.39
CA TYR A 36 7.71 -21.26 15.84
C TYR A 36 6.85 -22.55 15.89
N LYS A 37 7.49 -23.72 15.77
CA LYS A 37 6.83 -25.03 15.90
C LYS A 37 6.27 -25.27 17.30
N LYS A 38 6.90 -24.72 18.34
CA LYS A 38 6.37 -24.81 19.72
C LYS A 38 5.10 -23.96 19.85
N THR A 39 5.13 -22.75 19.27
CA THR A 39 3.94 -21.88 19.21
C THR A 39 2.82 -22.56 18.43
N LEU A 40 3.13 -23.22 17.32
CA LEU A 40 2.15 -23.96 16.53
C LEU A 40 1.55 -25.13 17.34
N SER A 41 2.38 -25.90 18.07
CA SER A 41 1.91 -26.97 18.96
C SER A 41 1.05 -26.46 20.11
N PHE A 42 1.37 -25.28 20.66
CA PHE A 42 0.54 -24.61 21.66
C PHE A 42 -0.82 -24.20 21.09
N LEU A 43 -0.85 -23.69 19.85
CA LEU A 43 -2.06 -23.33 19.14
C LEU A 43 -2.94 -24.56 18.85
N ASP A 44 -2.33 -25.71 18.56
CA ASP A 44 -3.00 -26.90 18.05
C ASP A 44 -4.19 -27.37 18.91
N SER A 45 -4.09 -27.22 20.23
CA SER A 45 -5.13 -27.56 21.18
C SER A 45 -6.13 -26.43 21.48
N ARG A 46 -5.92 -25.24 20.97
CA ARG A 46 -6.69 -24.03 21.31
C ARG A 46 -7.46 -23.43 20.16
N ILE A 47 -6.98 -23.61 18.93
CA ILE A 47 -7.61 -23.07 17.73
C ILE A 47 -8.79 -23.94 17.29
N ASN A 48 -9.83 -23.27 16.82
CA ASN A 48 -11.06 -23.86 16.30
C ASN A 48 -11.70 -22.94 15.25
N GLU A 49 -12.86 -23.30 14.75
CA GLU A 49 -13.60 -22.54 13.72
C GLU A 49 -13.95 -21.09 14.08
N SER A 50 -13.95 -20.75 15.37
CA SER A 50 -14.14 -19.37 15.83
C SER A 50 -12.85 -18.54 15.88
N THR A 51 -11.70 -19.17 15.67
CA THR A 51 -10.39 -18.49 15.67
C THR A 51 -10.23 -17.69 14.40
N VAL A 52 -9.80 -16.45 14.56
CA VAL A 52 -9.42 -15.57 13.44
C VAL A 52 -7.91 -15.53 13.31
N VAL A 53 -7.42 -15.77 12.11
CA VAL A 53 -5.99 -15.70 11.77
C VAL A 53 -5.80 -14.55 10.80
N ILE A 54 -4.88 -13.64 11.12
CA ILE A 54 -4.54 -12.47 10.28
C ILE A 54 -3.09 -12.60 9.83
N THR A 55 -2.89 -12.44 8.55
CA THR A 55 -1.56 -12.38 7.96
C THR A 55 -1.50 -11.33 6.85
N PHE A 56 -0.29 -10.94 6.47
CA PHE A 56 -0.02 -10.03 5.38
C PHE A 56 0.82 -10.72 4.29
N ASN A 57 0.52 -10.42 3.02
CA ASN A 57 1.31 -10.85 1.86
C ASN A 57 1.73 -12.32 1.94
N ASN A 58 0.78 -13.19 2.23
CA ASN A 58 0.93 -14.66 2.22
C ASN A 58 1.87 -15.25 3.30
N VAL A 59 2.26 -14.49 4.31
CA VAL A 59 3.14 -15.00 5.36
C VAL A 59 2.44 -16.12 6.14
N GLY A 60 3.03 -17.33 6.15
CA GLY A 60 2.57 -18.47 6.95
C GLY A 60 1.24 -19.10 6.52
N ILE A 61 0.70 -18.77 5.35
CA ILE A 61 -0.56 -19.37 4.86
C ILE A 61 -0.39 -20.83 4.42
N ASN A 62 0.79 -21.19 3.94
CA ASN A 62 1.13 -22.50 3.39
C ASN A 62 1.68 -23.50 4.42
N ILE A 63 1.56 -23.20 5.72
CA ILE A 63 1.91 -24.16 6.76
C ILE A 63 1.09 -25.44 6.55
N SER A 64 1.77 -26.60 6.48
CA SER A 64 1.15 -27.88 6.21
C SER A 64 1.53 -28.93 7.25
N VAL A 65 0.61 -29.85 7.50
CA VAL A 65 0.77 -31.03 8.35
C VAL A 65 0.19 -32.22 7.61
N ASN A 66 0.97 -33.28 7.41
CA ASN A 66 0.56 -34.47 6.67
C ASN A 66 -0.05 -34.12 5.28
N ASP A 67 0.64 -33.31 4.50
CA ASP A 67 0.25 -32.84 3.16
C ASP A 67 -1.08 -32.08 3.08
N GLN A 68 -1.60 -31.58 4.20
CA GLN A 68 -2.79 -30.76 4.25
C GLN A 68 -2.46 -29.37 4.83
N PHE A 69 -3.10 -28.33 4.34
CA PHE A 69 -2.93 -26.99 4.89
C PHE A 69 -3.43 -26.93 6.33
N TYR A 70 -2.56 -26.52 7.23
CA TYR A 70 -2.84 -26.50 8.67
C TYR A 70 -4.09 -25.68 9.01
N TRP A 71 -4.26 -24.53 8.38
CA TRP A 71 -5.41 -23.66 8.61
C TRP A 71 -6.73 -24.28 8.13
N ASP A 72 -6.71 -25.05 7.03
CA ASP A 72 -7.87 -25.81 6.55
C ASP A 72 -8.24 -26.95 7.48
N LEU A 73 -7.24 -27.67 8.01
CA LEU A 73 -7.44 -28.71 9.01
C LEU A 73 -8.13 -28.19 10.27
N LYS A 74 -7.78 -26.97 10.69
CA LYS A 74 -8.34 -26.32 11.88
C LYS A 74 -9.62 -25.53 11.60
N GLN A 75 -10.05 -25.42 10.36
CA GLN A 75 -11.26 -24.72 9.91
C GLN A 75 -11.36 -23.27 10.43
N VAL A 76 -10.22 -22.62 10.62
CA VAL A 76 -10.13 -21.24 11.10
C VAL A 76 -10.65 -20.25 10.07
N LYS A 77 -10.91 -19.01 10.49
CA LYS A 77 -11.13 -17.87 9.58
C LYS A 77 -9.78 -17.22 9.28
N LEU A 78 -9.15 -17.57 8.15
CA LEU A 78 -7.85 -17.02 7.74
C LEU A 78 -8.06 -15.81 6.82
N TYR A 79 -7.61 -14.63 7.25
CA TYR A 79 -7.59 -13.41 6.44
C TYR A 79 -6.16 -13.08 6.03
N ASN A 80 -5.93 -13.12 4.72
CA ASN A 80 -4.67 -12.76 4.10
C ASN A 80 -4.78 -11.36 3.49
N ILE A 81 -4.15 -10.37 4.10
CA ILE A 81 -4.19 -8.96 3.67
C ILE A 81 -3.06 -8.73 2.67
N LEU A 82 -3.41 -8.53 1.40
CA LEU A 82 -2.45 -8.14 0.37
C LEU A 82 -2.33 -6.62 0.33
N VAL A 83 -1.21 -6.12 0.77
CA VAL A 83 -0.86 -4.69 0.72
C VAL A 83 -0.16 -4.30 -0.58
N ASP A 84 0.20 -5.30 -1.39
CA ASP A 84 0.77 -5.18 -2.73
C ASP A 84 -0.18 -5.80 -3.77
N PRO A 85 0.01 -5.51 -5.08
CA PRO A 85 -0.85 -6.03 -6.14
C PRO A 85 -0.92 -7.56 -6.19
N PRO A 86 -2.14 -8.16 -6.35
CA PRO A 86 -2.33 -9.60 -6.36
C PRO A 86 -1.59 -10.32 -7.49
N GLN A 87 -1.22 -9.62 -8.54
CA GLN A 87 -0.42 -10.14 -9.66
C GLN A 87 0.96 -10.66 -9.23
N TRP A 88 1.47 -10.23 -8.07
CA TRP A 88 2.71 -10.75 -7.49
C TRP A 88 2.51 -12.03 -6.68
N PHE A 89 1.27 -12.41 -6.42
CA PHE A 89 0.91 -13.48 -5.49
C PHE A 89 0.05 -14.59 -6.12
N THR A 90 0.03 -14.67 -7.43
CA THR A 90 -0.84 -15.58 -8.20
C THR A 90 -0.68 -17.03 -7.80
N GLN A 91 0.55 -17.48 -7.52
CA GLN A 91 0.86 -18.85 -7.08
C GLN A 91 0.09 -19.26 -5.81
N VAL A 92 -0.25 -18.32 -4.95
CA VAL A 92 -0.99 -18.59 -3.72
C VAL A 92 -2.44 -18.95 -3.99
N PHE A 93 -3.05 -18.31 -4.99
CA PHE A 93 -4.44 -18.59 -5.35
C PHE A 93 -4.59 -19.98 -5.99
N ASP A 94 -3.55 -20.47 -6.67
CA ASP A 94 -3.52 -21.82 -7.22
C ASP A 94 -3.50 -22.91 -6.13
N LEU A 95 -3.10 -22.59 -4.88
CA LEU A 95 -3.15 -23.52 -3.74
C LEU A 95 -4.58 -23.83 -3.26
N GLN A 96 -5.56 -22.99 -3.58
CA GLN A 96 -6.97 -23.16 -3.24
C GLN A 96 -7.22 -23.44 -1.74
N ILE A 97 -6.56 -22.66 -0.86
CA ILE A 97 -6.73 -22.76 0.59
C ILE A 97 -8.15 -22.34 0.98
N ARG A 98 -8.96 -23.30 1.45
CA ARG A 98 -10.42 -23.13 1.66
C ARG A 98 -10.76 -22.19 2.82
N SER A 99 -9.95 -22.17 3.85
CA SER A 99 -10.10 -21.30 5.03
C SER A 99 -9.75 -19.84 4.73
N MET A 100 -9.06 -19.56 3.59
CA MET A 100 -8.51 -18.26 3.27
C MET A 100 -9.53 -17.33 2.62
N THR A 101 -9.64 -16.13 3.15
CA THR A 101 -10.25 -14.98 2.51
C THR A 101 -9.16 -13.95 2.24
N THR A 102 -9.02 -13.52 1.00
CA THR A 102 -8.08 -12.48 0.61
C THR A 102 -8.69 -11.10 0.85
N VAL A 103 -7.95 -10.24 1.51
CA VAL A 103 -8.31 -8.83 1.70
C VAL A 103 -7.36 -7.98 0.88
N VAL A 104 -7.88 -7.13 0.01
CA VAL A 104 -7.06 -6.30 -0.88
C VAL A 104 -7.28 -4.82 -0.62
N VAL A 105 -6.27 -4.01 -0.91
CA VAL A 105 -6.24 -2.58 -0.58
C VAL A 105 -6.64 -1.66 -1.74
N ASP A 106 -7.06 -2.25 -2.86
CA ASP A 106 -7.62 -1.58 -4.02
C ASP A 106 -8.81 -2.39 -4.58
N ARG A 107 -9.92 -1.73 -4.99
CA ARG A 107 -11.10 -2.43 -5.50
C ARG A 107 -10.83 -3.18 -6.79
N GLN A 108 -9.98 -2.65 -7.66
CA GLN A 108 -9.59 -3.30 -8.91
C GLN A 108 -8.74 -4.57 -8.68
N HIS A 109 -8.07 -4.68 -7.53
CA HIS A 109 -7.45 -5.95 -7.14
C HIS A 109 -8.48 -7.06 -6.88
N CYS A 110 -9.67 -6.73 -6.36
CA CYS A 110 -10.77 -7.70 -6.29
C CYS A 110 -11.21 -8.15 -7.69
N ASP A 111 -11.32 -7.21 -8.64
CA ASP A 111 -11.74 -7.53 -10.02
C ASP A 111 -10.76 -8.51 -10.68
N PHE A 112 -9.45 -8.29 -10.49
CA PHE A 112 -8.42 -9.23 -10.93
C PHE A 112 -8.60 -10.62 -10.32
N ILE A 113 -8.76 -10.71 -9.00
CA ILE A 113 -8.94 -11.99 -8.31
C ILE A 113 -10.21 -12.68 -8.78
N HIS A 114 -11.34 -11.98 -8.89
CA HIS A 114 -12.60 -12.57 -9.36
C HIS A 114 -12.53 -13.03 -10.83
N LYS A 115 -11.79 -12.31 -11.70
CA LYS A 115 -11.61 -12.69 -13.10
C LYS A 115 -10.82 -13.97 -13.25
N TYR A 116 -9.67 -14.09 -12.56
CA TYR A 116 -8.72 -15.18 -12.79
C TYR A 116 -8.80 -16.31 -11.76
N TYR A 117 -9.36 -16.04 -10.57
CA TYR A 117 -9.45 -16.98 -9.43
C TYR A 117 -10.85 -16.95 -8.79
N PRO A 118 -11.92 -17.30 -9.55
CA PRO A 118 -13.31 -17.15 -9.09
C PRO A 118 -13.66 -17.99 -7.86
N TRP A 119 -12.83 -18.96 -7.48
CA TRP A 119 -12.98 -19.73 -6.25
C TRP A 119 -12.45 -19.01 -5.01
N GLN A 120 -11.59 -17.98 -5.19
CA GLN A 120 -10.97 -17.26 -4.08
C GLN A 120 -11.92 -16.21 -3.51
N LYS A 121 -12.26 -16.34 -2.24
CA LYS A 121 -13.01 -15.31 -1.52
C LYS A 121 -12.15 -14.04 -1.41
N CYS A 122 -12.71 -12.91 -1.79
CA CYS A 122 -12.01 -11.63 -1.77
C CYS A 122 -12.96 -10.49 -1.37
N PHE A 123 -12.44 -9.51 -0.63
CA PHE A 123 -13.09 -8.22 -0.45
C PHE A 123 -12.08 -7.08 -0.30
N PHE A 124 -12.52 -5.89 -0.63
CA PHE A 124 -11.75 -4.67 -0.48
C PHE A 124 -11.78 -4.15 0.96
N LEU A 125 -10.61 -3.73 1.46
CA LEU A 125 -10.42 -2.97 2.67
C LEU A 125 -9.17 -2.10 2.49
N PRO A 126 -9.27 -0.75 2.57
CA PRO A 126 -8.11 0.10 2.33
C PRO A 126 -7.03 -0.11 3.39
N HIS A 127 -5.81 0.31 3.10
CA HIS A 127 -4.74 0.36 4.10
C HIS A 127 -5.18 1.03 5.39
N GLY A 128 -4.59 0.63 6.49
CA GLY A 128 -4.64 1.37 7.75
C GLY A 128 -3.40 2.25 7.91
N GLY A 129 -3.55 3.34 8.64
CA GLY A 129 -2.43 4.13 9.13
C GLY A 129 -2.04 3.77 10.56
N VAL A 130 -0.99 4.42 11.04
CA VAL A 130 -0.53 4.37 12.42
C VAL A 130 -0.57 5.77 12.99
N ARG A 131 -1.25 5.94 14.13
CA ARG A 131 -1.24 7.19 14.89
C ARG A 131 -0.22 7.07 16.03
N LEU A 132 0.72 7.99 16.08
CA LEU A 132 1.65 8.11 17.20
C LEU A 132 0.97 8.81 18.38
N PRO A 133 1.31 8.45 19.62
CA PRO A 133 0.71 9.04 20.82
C PRO A 133 1.21 10.47 21.12
N GLU A 134 2.36 10.86 20.57
CA GLU A 134 2.97 12.16 20.82
C GLU A 134 2.17 13.29 20.19
N GLU A 135 2.19 14.47 20.82
CA GLU A 135 1.58 15.68 20.28
C GLU A 135 2.14 16.09 18.92
N ASP A 136 1.34 16.78 18.13
CA ASP A 136 1.77 17.25 16.82
C ASP A 136 2.74 18.41 16.98
N ILE A 137 3.71 18.48 16.06
CA ILE A 137 4.62 19.63 15.94
C ILE A 137 3.85 20.74 15.21
N PRO A 138 3.77 21.97 15.76
CA PRO A 138 3.16 23.11 15.07
C PRO A 138 3.75 23.32 13.67
N TYR A 139 2.92 23.66 12.70
CA TYR A 139 3.32 23.74 11.30
C TYR A 139 4.56 24.63 11.08
N TYR A 140 4.65 25.77 11.75
CA TYR A 140 5.75 26.73 11.62
C TYR A 140 7.06 26.27 12.29
N GLU A 141 7.02 25.27 13.16
CA GLU A 141 8.21 24.70 13.81
C GLU A 141 8.82 23.53 13.01
N ARG A 142 8.13 23.08 11.96
CA ARG A 142 8.57 21.95 11.16
C ARG A 142 9.75 22.33 10.28
N ARG A 143 10.74 21.45 10.24
CA ARG A 143 12.06 21.72 9.65
C ARG A 143 12.17 21.40 8.17
N MET A 144 11.32 20.53 7.66
CA MET A 144 11.38 20.03 6.28
C MET A 144 10.15 20.51 5.51
N ASP A 145 10.36 21.09 4.33
CA ASP A 145 9.23 21.53 3.51
C ASP A 145 8.47 20.35 2.93
N VAL A 146 9.17 19.48 2.19
CA VAL A 146 8.57 18.28 1.59
C VAL A 146 9.42 17.04 1.90
N ALA A 147 8.80 15.95 2.31
CA ALA A 147 9.48 14.66 2.42
C ALA A 147 8.79 13.58 1.57
N TYR A 148 9.61 12.71 1.00
CA TYR A 148 9.21 11.56 0.21
C TYR A 148 9.84 10.28 0.77
N PHE A 149 9.01 9.33 1.17
CA PHE A 149 9.44 8.05 1.74
C PHE A 149 9.24 6.94 0.72
N ALA A 150 10.26 6.60 -0.03
CA ALA A 150 10.17 5.58 -1.07
C ALA A 150 11.55 5.03 -1.44
N ASN A 151 11.60 3.72 -1.66
CA ASN A 151 12.76 3.09 -2.28
C ASN A 151 12.75 3.32 -3.79
N ASN A 152 13.93 3.56 -4.36
CA ASN A 152 14.14 3.42 -5.79
C ASN A 152 14.48 1.97 -6.13
N LYS A 153 14.22 1.53 -7.36
CA LYS A 153 14.70 0.25 -7.89
C LYS A 153 15.78 0.54 -8.93
N GLU A 154 16.98 0.00 -8.70
CA GLU A 154 18.06 0.14 -9.67
C GLU A 154 17.72 -0.57 -10.98
N SER A 155 18.11 0.06 -12.09
CA SER A 155 18.14 -0.49 -13.48
C SER A 155 16.93 -1.36 -13.83
N ILE A 156 15.80 -0.73 -14.11
CA ILE A 156 14.66 -1.45 -14.69
C ILE A 156 14.90 -1.55 -16.19
N LEU A 157 15.01 -2.78 -16.67
CA LEU A 157 15.13 -3.06 -18.10
C LEU A 157 13.82 -3.67 -18.60
N LEU A 158 13.15 -2.94 -19.49
CA LEU A 158 12.07 -3.52 -20.27
C LEU A 158 12.69 -4.47 -21.31
N LYS A 159 12.22 -5.71 -21.35
CA LYS A 159 12.87 -6.82 -22.09
C LYS A 159 12.21 -7.09 -23.43
N THR A 160 10.97 -6.63 -23.61
CA THR A 160 10.16 -6.92 -24.80
C THR A 160 9.49 -5.66 -25.34
N ASP A 161 9.16 -5.67 -26.64
CA ASP A 161 8.41 -4.59 -27.28
C ASP A 161 7.01 -4.40 -26.63
N ILE A 162 6.43 -5.47 -26.10
CA ILE A 162 5.13 -5.42 -25.42
C ILE A 162 5.26 -4.68 -24.09
N GLU A 163 6.29 -4.98 -23.29
CA GLU A 163 6.56 -4.23 -22.04
C GLU A 163 6.80 -2.73 -22.34
N GLN A 164 7.57 -2.42 -23.38
CA GLN A 164 7.81 -1.03 -23.79
C GLN A 164 6.50 -0.34 -24.19
N MET A 165 5.66 -0.99 -24.98
CA MET A 165 4.36 -0.45 -25.38
C MET A 165 3.44 -0.24 -24.17
N MET A 166 3.37 -1.20 -23.24
CA MET A 166 2.59 -1.08 -21.99
C MET A 166 3.09 0.11 -21.15
N PHE A 167 4.40 0.25 -21.02
CA PHE A 167 5.03 1.38 -20.36
C PHE A 167 4.62 2.71 -21.02
N ASP A 168 4.77 2.84 -22.34
CA ASP A 168 4.45 4.06 -23.07
C ASP A 168 2.96 4.45 -22.93
N LEU A 169 2.07 3.46 -22.93
CA LEU A 169 0.65 3.68 -22.72
C LEU A 169 0.33 4.10 -21.28
N LEU A 170 0.98 3.50 -20.28
CA LEU A 170 0.76 3.83 -18.86
C LEU A 170 1.29 5.22 -18.50
N ILE A 171 2.41 5.67 -19.08
CA ILE A 171 2.87 7.04 -18.85
C ILE A 171 2.00 8.07 -19.57
N LYS A 172 1.39 7.70 -20.69
CA LYS A 172 0.47 8.55 -21.47
C LYS A 172 -0.93 8.60 -20.83
N TYR A 173 -1.39 7.50 -20.25
CA TYR A 173 -2.71 7.35 -19.63
C TYR A 173 -2.59 6.89 -18.17
N PRO A 174 -2.00 7.70 -17.27
CA PRO A 174 -1.66 7.26 -15.92
C PRO A 174 -2.86 6.98 -15.01
N LYS A 175 -4.08 7.26 -15.46
CA LYS A 175 -5.34 6.90 -14.76
C LYS A 175 -5.78 5.46 -15.03
N MET A 176 -5.18 4.78 -16.00
CA MET A 176 -5.47 3.39 -16.31
C MET A 176 -4.59 2.45 -15.50
N THR A 177 -5.09 1.25 -15.23
CA THR A 177 -4.29 0.15 -14.69
C THR A 177 -3.54 -0.57 -15.80
N LEU A 178 -2.53 -1.34 -15.42
CA LEU A 178 -1.84 -2.22 -16.36
C LEU A 178 -2.80 -3.27 -16.94
N ASP A 179 -3.65 -3.86 -16.10
CA ASP A 179 -4.69 -4.81 -16.53
C ASP A 179 -5.63 -4.18 -17.57
N GLY A 180 -6.08 -2.94 -17.32
CA GLY A 180 -6.95 -2.22 -18.27
C GLY A 180 -6.27 -1.92 -19.61
N ILE A 181 -5.00 -1.53 -19.60
CA ILE A 181 -4.22 -1.34 -20.83
C ILE A 181 -3.97 -2.67 -21.55
N TYR A 182 -3.68 -3.72 -20.79
CA TYR A 182 -3.50 -5.07 -21.33
C TYR A 182 -4.77 -5.58 -22.02
N ASP A 183 -5.95 -5.42 -21.40
CA ASP A 183 -7.23 -5.80 -22.00
C ASP A 183 -7.50 -5.03 -23.29
N LEU A 184 -7.18 -3.73 -23.34
CA LEU A 184 -7.27 -2.93 -24.58
C LEU A 184 -6.31 -3.43 -25.65
N PHE A 185 -5.08 -3.78 -25.30
CA PHE A 185 -4.10 -4.34 -26.23
C PHE A 185 -4.57 -5.65 -26.85
N LEU A 186 -5.04 -6.60 -26.06
CA LEU A 186 -5.56 -7.87 -26.56
C LEU A 186 -6.73 -7.65 -27.53
N LYS A 187 -7.61 -6.72 -27.20
CA LYS A 187 -8.77 -6.37 -28.04
C LYS A 187 -8.35 -5.71 -29.35
N ASP A 188 -7.43 -4.76 -29.31
CA ASP A 188 -6.93 -4.04 -30.49
C ASP A 188 -6.21 -4.97 -31.46
N GLN A 189 -5.40 -5.86 -30.93
CA GLN A 189 -4.68 -6.86 -31.72
C GLN A 189 -5.53 -8.07 -32.13
N ASN A 190 -6.82 -8.08 -31.75
CA ASN A 190 -7.73 -9.22 -31.95
C ASN A 190 -7.18 -10.57 -31.46
N ILE A 191 -6.38 -10.53 -30.37
CA ILE A 191 -5.80 -11.72 -29.74
C ILE A 191 -6.87 -12.35 -28.84
N LYS A 192 -7.08 -13.66 -29.01
CA LYS A 192 -8.00 -14.46 -28.20
C LYS A 192 -7.19 -15.49 -27.43
N PHE A 193 -7.02 -15.25 -26.16
CA PHE A 193 -6.46 -16.20 -25.21
C PHE A 193 -7.57 -16.85 -24.36
N ASP A 194 -7.32 -18.03 -23.81
CA ASP A 194 -8.07 -18.48 -22.65
C ASP A 194 -7.63 -17.72 -21.39
N LEU A 195 -8.40 -17.80 -20.31
CA LEU A 195 -8.09 -17.04 -19.08
C LEU A 195 -6.73 -17.39 -18.47
N LYS A 196 -6.25 -18.62 -18.68
CA LYS A 196 -4.94 -19.03 -18.16
C LYS A 196 -3.81 -18.37 -18.96
N GLN A 197 -3.89 -18.40 -20.28
CA GLN A 197 -2.91 -17.77 -21.17
C GLN A 197 -2.87 -16.26 -20.95
N GLU A 198 -4.05 -15.64 -20.80
CA GLU A 198 -4.20 -14.23 -20.50
C GLU A 198 -3.48 -13.84 -19.20
N ARG A 199 -3.72 -14.60 -18.13
CA ARG A 199 -3.09 -14.43 -16.85
C ARG A 199 -1.57 -14.61 -16.92
N GLU A 200 -1.09 -15.71 -17.51
CA GLU A 200 0.35 -16.00 -17.60
C GLU A 200 1.12 -14.89 -18.35
N LEU A 201 0.53 -14.34 -19.41
CA LEU A 201 1.16 -13.22 -20.11
C LEU A 201 1.14 -11.94 -19.27
N LEU A 202 0.03 -11.64 -18.60
CA LEU A 202 -0.06 -10.48 -17.72
C LEU A 202 0.97 -10.55 -16.57
N GLU A 203 1.10 -11.71 -15.93
CA GLU A 203 2.10 -11.95 -14.87
C GLU A 203 3.53 -11.68 -15.38
N LEU A 204 3.84 -12.17 -16.58
CA LEU A 204 5.16 -11.97 -17.20
C LEU A 204 5.47 -10.49 -17.44
N LEU A 205 4.49 -9.70 -17.86
CA LEU A 205 4.66 -8.29 -18.20
C LEU A 205 4.63 -7.39 -16.95
N TYR A 206 4.03 -7.86 -15.86
CA TYR A 206 3.63 -6.99 -14.74
C TYR A 206 4.81 -6.36 -14.01
N GLU A 207 5.79 -7.16 -13.56
CA GLU A 207 6.85 -6.66 -12.66
C GLU A 207 7.72 -5.58 -13.30
N ASN A 208 8.25 -5.84 -14.50
CA ASN A 208 9.15 -4.90 -15.16
C ASN A 208 8.42 -3.61 -15.54
N THR A 209 7.20 -3.72 -16.09
CA THR A 209 6.38 -2.56 -16.44
C THR A 209 6.02 -1.73 -15.21
N PHE A 210 5.61 -2.41 -14.11
CA PHE A 210 5.33 -1.77 -12.84
C PHE A 210 6.49 -0.89 -12.37
N TYR A 211 7.67 -1.46 -12.26
CA TYR A 211 8.82 -0.71 -11.75
C TYR A 211 9.30 0.37 -12.72
N ALA A 212 9.21 0.15 -14.02
CA ALA A 212 9.56 1.17 -15.02
C ALA A 212 8.66 2.41 -14.91
N VAL A 213 7.34 2.22 -14.81
CA VAL A 213 6.38 3.32 -14.64
C VAL A 213 6.57 4.03 -13.30
N LYS A 214 6.81 3.27 -12.23
CA LYS A 214 7.11 3.83 -10.91
C LYS A 214 8.36 4.71 -10.97
N ASP A 215 9.46 4.20 -11.50
CA ASP A 215 10.73 4.92 -11.63
C ASP A 215 10.56 6.20 -12.45
N TYR A 216 9.86 6.12 -13.58
CA TYR A 216 9.58 7.28 -14.42
C TYR A 216 8.89 8.41 -13.66
N PHE A 217 7.77 8.11 -13.00
CA PHE A 217 7.01 9.13 -12.27
C PHE A 217 7.74 9.62 -11.01
N GLN A 218 8.45 8.74 -10.29
CA GLN A 218 9.28 9.15 -9.15
C GLN A 218 10.29 10.21 -9.56
N LYS A 219 11.08 9.94 -10.61
CA LYS A 219 12.09 10.88 -11.11
C LYS A 219 11.48 12.18 -11.61
N LYS A 220 10.39 12.08 -12.36
CA LYS A 220 9.71 13.27 -12.91
C LYS A 220 9.18 14.17 -11.78
N ILE A 221 8.49 13.61 -10.79
CA ILE A 221 7.97 14.34 -9.63
C ILE A 221 9.10 15.00 -8.83
N ILE A 222 10.18 14.25 -8.55
CA ILE A 222 11.34 14.78 -7.81
C ILE A 222 11.95 15.96 -8.56
N MET A 223 12.13 15.85 -9.89
CA MET A 223 12.69 16.93 -10.69
C MET A 223 11.79 18.15 -10.78
N GLU A 224 10.47 18.00 -10.88
CA GLU A 224 9.52 19.12 -10.85
C GLU A 224 9.62 19.91 -9.53
N ILE A 225 9.67 19.22 -8.40
CA ILE A 225 9.82 19.83 -7.08
C ILE A 225 11.19 20.49 -6.94
N ALA A 226 12.26 19.80 -7.32
CA ALA A 226 13.62 20.26 -7.21
C ALA A 226 13.91 21.49 -8.07
N ASN A 227 13.47 21.50 -9.34
CA ASN A 227 13.65 22.62 -10.27
C ASN A 227 12.88 23.88 -9.83
N ALA A 228 11.82 23.71 -9.05
CA ALA A 228 11.08 24.83 -8.46
C ALA A 228 11.77 25.45 -7.22
N GLY A 229 12.94 24.91 -6.80
CA GLY A 229 13.71 25.38 -5.66
C GLY A 229 13.13 24.96 -4.29
N ILE A 230 12.21 23.99 -4.25
CA ILE A 230 11.59 23.52 -3.01
C ILE A 230 12.53 22.52 -2.32
N ASP A 231 12.67 22.64 -0.99
CA ASP A 231 13.48 21.75 -0.18
C ASP A 231 12.80 20.36 -0.08
N LEU A 232 13.46 19.33 -0.66
CA LEU A 232 12.92 17.97 -0.75
C LEU A 232 13.83 16.97 -0.04
N HIS A 233 13.28 16.28 0.93
CA HIS A 233 13.95 15.22 1.68
C HIS A 233 13.47 13.85 1.21
N ILE A 234 14.39 12.98 0.77
CA ILE A 234 14.08 11.63 0.27
C ILE A 234 14.65 10.60 1.25
N TYR A 235 13.77 9.74 1.77
CA TYR A 235 14.11 8.61 2.63
C TYR A 235 13.85 7.30 1.89
N GLY A 236 14.85 6.44 1.82
CA GLY A 236 14.76 5.13 1.17
C GLY A 236 16.07 4.68 0.56
N LYS A 237 16.08 3.44 0.05
CA LYS A 237 17.23 2.80 -0.60
C LYS A 237 17.40 3.21 -2.06
N ASN A 238 18.62 3.02 -2.56
CA ASN A 238 18.97 3.03 -3.99
C ASN A 238 18.80 4.40 -4.67
N TRP A 239 18.92 5.48 -3.92
CA TRP A 239 18.92 6.84 -4.47
C TRP A 239 20.33 7.39 -4.71
N GLU A 240 21.36 6.77 -4.16
CA GLU A 240 22.74 7.22 -4.17
C GLU A 240 23.28 7.40 -5.61
N GLY A 241 22.91 6.49 -6.52
CA GLY A 241 23.28 6.56 -7.96
C GLY A 241 22.67 7.73 -8.72
N PHE A 242 21.77 8.49 -8.10
CA PHE A 242 21.13 9.68 -8.68
C PHE A 242 21.55 10.99 -8.00
N ALA A 243 22.36 10.94 -6.94
CA ALA A 243 22.74 12.11 -6.14
C ALA A 243 23.30 13.26 -7.01
N ASP A 244 24.20 12.94 -7.93
CA ASP A 244 24.83 13.93 -8.84
C ASP A 244 23.85 14.53 -9.88
N ARG A 245 22.68 13.96 -10.03
CA ARG A 245 21.66 14.43 -10.98
C ARG A 245 20.63 15.34 -10.36
N PHE A 246 20.56 15.36 -9.01
CA PHE A 246 19.62 16.19 -8.29
C PHE A 246 20.20 17.55 -7.94
N PRO A 247 19.41 18.63 -7.99
CA PRO A 247 19.80 19.93 -7.44
C PRO A 247 20.07 19.87 -5.94
N ASN A 248 20.83 20.84 -5.41
CA ASN A 248 21.27 20.89 -4.00
C ASN A 248 20.14 20.97 -2.96
N ASN A 249 18.93 21.31 -3.37
CA ASN A 249 17.74 21.32 -2.53
C ASN A 249 17.08 19.94 -2.39
N VAL A 250 17.62 18.89 -3.02
CA VAL A 250 17.24 17.49 -2.79
C VAL A 250 18.22 16.84 -1.82
N LYS A 251 17.74 16.36 -0.70
CA LYS A 251 18.54 15.74 0.37
C LYS A 251 18.20 14.26 0.51
N LEU A 252 19.19 13.40 0.35
CA LEU A 252 19.04 11.95 0.46
C LEU A 252 19.44 11.48 1.86
N HIS A 253 18.57 10.71 2.53
CA HIS A 253 18.74 10.29 3.93
C HIS A 253 18.94 8.78 4.12
N GLY A 254 18.84 7.98 3.04
CA GLY A 254 18.92 6.52 3.15
C GLY A 254 17.66 5.89 3.77
N GLU A 255 17.79 4.61 4.15
CA GLU A 255 16.70 3.83 4.73
C GLU A 255 16.51 4.13 6.21
N ILE A 256 15.27 4.20 6.65
CA ILE A 256 14.87 4.30 8.06
C ILE A 256 13.80 3.24 8.37
N THR A 257 13.60 2.93 9.64
CA THR A 257 12.59 1.97 10.09
C THR A 257 11.17 2.53 9.89
N PRO A 258 10.14 1.66 9.83
CA PRO A 258 8.75 2.12 9.69
C PRO A 258 8.31 3.08 10.81
N LYS A 259 8.80 2.89 12.03
CA LYS A 259 8.52 3.79 13.15
C LYS A 259 9.17 5.15 12.94
N GLU A 260 10.47 5.18 12.64
CA GLU A 260 11.21 6.42 12.33
C GLU A 260 10.61 7.16 11.14
N CYS A 261 10.09 6.43 10.13
CA CYS A 261 9.39 7.02 9.00
C CYS A 261 8.21 7.89 9.47
N ILE A 262 7.36 7.38 10.37
CA ILE A 262 6.20 8.12 10.87
C ILE A 262 6.63 9.25 11.81
N GLU A 263 7.66 9.05 12.63
CA GLU A 263 8.25 10.11 13.47
C GLU A 263 8.79 11.26 12.61
N CYS A 264 9.54 10.96 11.54
CA CYS A 264 10.02 11.95 10.58
C CYS A 264 8.87 12.68 9.86
N MET A 265 7.76 12.00 9.55
CA MET A 265 6.61 12.65 8.92
C MET A 265 6.11 13.84 9.73
N LYS A 266 6.12 13.76 11.07
CA LYS A 266 5.69 14.87 11.95
C LYS A 266 6.58 16.11 11.85
N GLU A 267 7.85 15.96 11.45
CA GLU A 267 8.78 17.06 11.25
C GLU A 267 8.65 17.73 9.88
N CYS A 268 7.80 17.20 9.00
CA CYS A 268 7.61 17.68 7.64
C CYS A 268 6.34 18.53 7.53
N LYS A 269 6.38 19.59 6.71
CA LYS A 269 5.20 20.37 6.37
C LYS A 269 4.27 19.60 5.43
N ILE A 270 4.85 18.94 4.44
CA ILE A 270 4.13 18.17 3.41
C ILE A 270 4.76 16.81 3.24
N ILE A 271 3.96 15.74 3.24
CA ILE A 271 4.36 14.40 2.83
C ILE A 271 3.90 14.17 1.40
N LEU A 272 4.86 13.94 0.52
CA LEU A 272 4.61 13.51 -0.84
C LEU A 272 4.32 12.00 -0.86
N ASN A 273 3.19 11.63 -1.42
CA ASN A 273 2.87 10.26 -1.77
C ASN A 273 2.69 10.12 -3.27
N MET A 274 3.05 8.97 -3.81
CA MET A 274 2.81 8.55 -5.18
C MET A 274 2.34 7.10 -5.16
N GLN A 275 1.20 6.84 -5.79
CA GLN A 275 0.55 5.52 -5.80
C GLN A 275 0.05 5.12 -7.20
N PRO A 276 0.93 5.03 -8.23
CA PRO A 276 0.50 4.83 -9.62
C PRO A 276 -0.24 3.50 -9.86
N TRP A 277 -0.31 2.62 -8.86
CA TRP A 277 -0.91 1.28 -8.92
C TRP A 277 -2.21 1.15 -8.14
N PHE A 278 -2.52 2.08 -7.26
CA PHE A 278 -3.78 2.11 -6.52
C PHE A 278 -4.72 3.11 -7.17
N LYS A 279 -5.44 2.67 -8.21
CA LYS A 279 -6.37 3.52 -8.95
C LYS A 279 -7.73 3.64 -8.29
N ASP A 280 -8.08 2.65 -7.45
CA ASP A 280 -9.33 2.63 -6.67
C ASP A 280 -9.07 2.14 -5.23
N GLY A 281 -7.97 2.58 -4.67
CA GLY A 281 -7.49 2.29 -3.33
C GLY A 281 -6.66 3.44 -2.76
N ALA A 282 -5.90 3.15 -1.71
CA ALA A 282 -5.01 4.12 -1.05
C ALA A 282 -3.80 3.45 -0.43
N HIS A 283 -2.65 4.11 -0.48
CA HIS A 283 -1.41 3.69 0.17
C HIS A 283 -1.40 4.07 1.65
N GLU A 284 -0.78 3.27 2.54
CA GLU A 284 -0.75 3.52 4.00
C GLU A 284 -0.12 4.86 4.37
N ARG A 285 0.81 5.36 3.55
CA ARG A 285 1.51 6.65 3.79
C ARG A 285 0.53 7.83 3.84
N ILE A 286 -0.56 7.76 3.10
CA ILE A 286 -1.63 8.77 3.12
C ILE A 286 -2.21 8.86 4.52
N PHE A 287 -2.66 7.72 5.06
CA PHE A 287 -3.26 7.68 6.40
C PHE A 287 -2.24 7.98 7.49
N ASN A 288 -0.98 7.53 7.33
CA ASN A 288 0.09 7.89 8.25
C ASN A 288 0.31 9.40 8.33
N ALA A 289 0.37 10.11 7.18
CA ALA A 289 0.50 11.57 7.15
C ALA A 289 -0.71 12.26 7.79
N MET A 290 -1.93 11.86 7.41
CA MET A 290 -3.17 12.46 7.90
C MET A 290 -3.34 12.29 9.42
N LEU A 291 -3.11 11.09 9.95
CA LEU A 291 -3.26 10.77 11.38
C LEU A 291 -2.21 11.47 12.26
N ASN A 292 -1.04 11.79 11.71
CA ASN A 292 0.06 12.43 12.43
C ASN A 292 0.22 13.91 12.09
N GLY A 293 -0.84 14.50 11.54
CA GLY A 293 -0.99 15.95 11.42
C GLY A 293 -0.06 16.61 10.40
N THR A 294 0.33 15.92 9.32
CA THR A 294 1.17 16.47 8.25
C THR A 294 0.37 16.55 6.96
N VAL A 295 0.46 17.63 6.20
CA VAL A 295 -0.27 17.77 4.94
C VAL A 295 0.07 16.60 4.02
N CYS A 296 -0.94 15.83 3.63
CA CYS A 296 -0.79 14.75 2.67
C CYS A 296 -0.99 15.27 1.25
N LEU A 297 0.05 15.20 0.42
CA LEU A 297 0.04 15.51 -1.00
C LEU A 297 0.20 14.21 -1.79
N THR A 298 -0.83 13.81 -2.54
CA THR A 298 -0.86 12.52 -3.24
C THR A 298 -1.47 12.62 -4.63
N ASP A 299 -1.11 11.70 -5.53
CA ASP A 299 -1.89 11.50 -6.74
C ASP A 299 -3.27 10.93 -6.41
N GLU A 300 -4.25 11.27 -7.25
CA GLU A 300 -5.65 10.92 -7.03
C GLU A 300 -5.94 9.43 -7.31
N SER A 301 -6.88 8.85 -6.56
CA SER A 301 -7.56 7.60 -6.90
C SER A 301 -9.07 7.78 -6.81
N VAL A 302 -9.85 6.85 -7.38
CA VAL A 302 -11.32 6.89 -7.30
C VAL A 302 -11.75 6.83 -5.84
N TYR A 303 -11.22 5.88 -5.07
CA TYR A 303 -11.49 5.73 -3.64
C TYR A 303 -11.19 7.00 -2.82
N LEU A 304 -10.04 7.63 -3.06
CA LEU A 304 -9.66 8.84 -2.33
C LEU A 304 -10.59 10.01 -2.64
N LYS A 305 -11.01 10.17 -3.90
CA LYS A 305 -11.93 11.24 -4.32
C LYS A 305 -13.37 11.04 -3.81
N GLU A 306 -13.78 9.82 -3.53
CA GLU A 306 -15.06 9.54 -2.88
C GLU A 306 -15.06 9.97 -1.41
N ARG A 307 -13.90 9.94 -0.74
CA ARG A 307 -13.77 10.17 0.70
C ARG A 307 -13.25 11.55 1.08
N PHE A 308 -12.41 12.13 0.24
CA PHE A 308 -11.65 13.33 0.57
C PHE A 308 -11.84 14.41 -0.49
N GLN A 309 -11.71 15.66 -0.07
CA GLN A 309 -11.86 16.85 -0.90
C GLN A 309 -10.54 17.62 -1.00
N ASP A 310 -10.12 17.91 -2.25
CA ASP A 310 -8.88 18.65 -2.54
C ASP A 310 -8.86 20.01 -1.82
N LEU A 311 -7.69 20.33 -1.24
CA LEU A 311 -7.43 21.56 -0.47
C LEU A 311 -8.33 21.77 0.77
N GLU A 312 -9.15 20.79 1.11
CA GLU A 312 -9.95 20.82 2.33
C GLU A 312 -9.44 19.86 3.39
N ASN A 313 -9.25 18.57 3.03
CA ASN A 313 -8.76 17.54 3.95
C ASN A 313 -7.74 16.60 3.32
N ILE A 314 -7.28 16.86 2.11
CA ILE A 314 -6.16 16.24 1.39
C ILE A 314 -5.68 17.23 0.31
N VAL A 315 -4.48 17.02 -0.22
CA VAL A 315 -4.01 17.78 -1.39
C VAL A 315 -3.74 16.80 -2.52
N PHE A 316 -4.48 16.94 -3.63
CA PHE A 316 -4.30 16.10 -4.80
C PHE A 316 -3.39 16.74 -5.84
N TYR A 317 -2.63 15.90 -6.54
CA TYR A 317 -2.01 16.22 -7.82
C TYR A 317 -2.33 15.15 -8.86
N GLN A 318 -2.04 15.41 -10.13
CA GLN A 318 -2.32 14.49 -11.22
C GLN A 318 -1.03 14.11 -11.94
N LEU A 319 -0.84 12.82 -12.19
CA LEU A 319 0.37 12.32 -12.88
C LEU A 319 0.47 12.77 -14.34
N ASP A 320 -0.66 13.11 -14.97
CA ASP A 320 -0.75 13.66 -16.32
C ASP A 320 -0.59 15.20 -16.38
N HIS A 321 -0.56 15.89 -15.21
CA HIS A 321 -0.43 17.35 -15.08
C HIS A 321 0.55 17.73 -13.97
N LEU A 322 1.79 17.23 -14.06
CA LEU A 322 2.83 17.49 -13.04
C LEU A 322 3.39 18.90 -13.06
N ASP A 323 3.20 19.66 -14.14
CA ASP A 323 3.55 21.07 -14.26
C ASP A 323 2.90 21.96 -13.20
N ALA A 324 1.70 21.61 -12.71
CA ALA A 324 1.01 22.31 -11.63
C ALA A 324 1.46 21.88 -10.21
N LEU A 325 2.28 20.84 -10.06
CA LEU A 325 2.65 20.28 -8.76
C LEU A 325 3.43 21.26 -7.89
N ALA A 326 4.45 21.90 -8.46
CA ALA A 326 5.31 22.83 -7.74
C ALA A 326 4.55 24.05 -7.22
N ASP A 327 3.63 24.61 -8.02
CA ASP A 327 2.80 25.74 -7.64
C ASP A 327 1.86 25.36 -6.49
N LYS A 328 1.29 24.16 -6.52
CA LYS A 328 0.43 23.67 -5.44
C LYS A 328 1.22 23.49 -4.13
N ILE A 329 2.45 22.98 -4.18
CA ILE A 329 3.33 22.88 -3.01
C ILE A 329 3.66 24.28 -2.46
N LYS A 330 4.08 25.22 -3.32
CA LYS A 330 4.39 26.60 -2.91
C LYS A 330 3.19 27.27 -2.25
N MET A 331 2.00 27.11 -2.83
CA MET A 331 0.77 27.64 -2.25
C MET A 331 0.56 27.15 -0.80
N ILE A 332 0.79 25.86 -0.51
CA ILE A 332 0.67 25.32 0.86
C ILE A 332 1.76 25.86 1.78
N LEU A 333 3.00 25.97 1.30
CA LEU A 333 4.13 26.45 2.08
C LEU A 333 4.01 27.94 2.43
N GLU A 334 3.48 28.75 1.52
CA GLU A 334 3.30 30.21 1.65
C GLU A 334 2.05 30.61 2.45
N HIS A 335 1.10 29.66 2.66
CA HIS A 335 -0.15 29.91 3.38
C HIS A 335 -0.31 28.99 4.60
N PRO A 336 0.44 29.21 5.71
CA PRO A 336 0.39 28.34 6.90
C PRO A 336 -1.01 28.11 7.47
N LEU A 337 -1.87 29.12 7.47
CA LEU A 337 -3.26 28.98 7.95
C LEU A 337 -4.08 28.00 7.10
N LEU A 338 -3.85 27.97 5.79
CA LEU A 338 -4.48 26.96 4.91
C LEU A 338 -3.97 25.56 5.25
N ALA A 339 -2.64 25.42 5.41
CA ALA A 339 -2.02 24.15 5.78
C ALA A 339 -2.57 23.61 7.11
N GLU A 340 -2.65 24.45 8.15
CA GLU A 340 -3.20 24.08 9.46
C GLU A 340 -4.69 23.71 9.38
N LYS A 341 -5.49 24.41 8.57
CA LYS A 341 -6.88 24.04 8.30
C LYS A 341 -6.98 22.66 7.64
N ILE A 342 -6.17 22.39 6.61
CA ILE A 342 -6.12 21.08 5.95
C ILE A 342 -5.74 19.99 6.96
N ILE A 343 -4.69 20.22 7.77
CA ILE A 343 -4.24 19.29 8.82
C ILE A 343 -5.37 18.97 9.81
N ALA A 344 -6.07 19.97 10.30
CA ALA A 344 -7.16 19.77 11.24
C ALA A 344 -8.31 18.93 10.63
N ASN A 345 -8.66 19.20 9.38
CA ASN A 345 -9.72 18.49 8.67
C ASN A 345 -9.32 17.07 8.30
N GLN A 346 -8.09 16.84 7.82
CA GLN A 346 -7.63 15.49 7.45
C GLN A 346 -7.54 14.57 8.66
N LYS A 347 -7.10 15.07 9.84
CA LYS A 347 -7.09 14.30 11.09
C LYS A 347 -8.48 13.83 11.50
N LYS A 348 -9.49 14.68 11.33
CA LYS A 348 -10.90 14.33 11.60
C LYS A 348 -11.39 13.29 10.59
N ALA A 349 -11.08 13.49 9.30
CA ALA A 349 -11.53 12.61 8.23
C ALA A 349 -10.91 11.20 8.32
N ALA A 350 -9.65 11.09 8.80
CA ALA A 350 -8.91 9.83 8.87
C ALA A 350 -8.93 9.20 10.28
N VAL A 351 -9.70 9.72 11.24
CA VAL A 351 -9.65 9.28 12.65
C VAL A 351 -9.90 7.77 12.85
N HIS A 352 -10.65 7.14 11.96
CA HIS A 352 -10.98 5.72 11.94
C HIS A 352 -10.25 4.95 10.82
N ASP A 353 -9.13 5.46 10.33
CA ASP A 353 -8.34 4.81 9.29
C ASP A 353 -7.06 4.17 9.84
N THR A 354 -7.07 3.66 11.06
CA THR A 354 -5.94 2.93 11.64
C THR A 354 -5.96 1.45 11.27
N TRP A 355 -4.82 0.76 11.38
CA TRP A 355 -4.77 -0.70 11.25
C TRP A 355 -5.65 -1.41 12.27
N ARG A 356 -5.88 -0.81 13.43
CA ARG A 356 -6.81 -1.34 14.42
C ARG A 356 -8.26 -1.29 13.92
N ASP A 357 -8.67 -0.16 13.36
CA ASP A 357 -10.03 -0.03 12.80
C ASP A 357 -10.23 -1.03 11.64
N ARG A 358 -9.20 -1.28 10.81
CA ARG A 358 -9.24 -2.30 9.75
C ARG A 358 -9.46 -3.71 10.29
N LEU A 359 -8.81 -4.06 11.42
CA LEU A 359 -9.08 -5.34 12.06
C LEU A 359 -10.54 -5.44 12.52
N ASP A 360 -11.06 -4.41 13.15
CA ASP A 360 -12.45 -4.40 13.64
C ASP A 360 -13.44 -4.58 12.45
N GLU A 361 -13.19 -3.96 11.30
CA GLU A 361 -13.95 -4.18 10.07
C GLU A 361 -13.85 -5.63 9.55
N ILE A 362 -12.67 -6.25 9.59
CA ILE A 362 -12.49 -7.66 9.23
C ILE A 362 -13.32 -8.57 10.14
N LEU A 363 -13.27 -8.33 11.44
CA LEU A 363 -14.01 -9.13 12.43
C LEU A 363 -15.53 -9.00 12.26
N LEU A 364 -16.04 -7.82 11.95
CA LEU A 364 -17.46 -7.57 11.66
C LEU A 364 -17.91 -8.32 10.39
N LYS A 365 -17.18 -8.19 9.30
CA LYS A 365 -17.47 -8.89 8.03
C LYS A 365 -17.40 -10.41 8.21
N GLY A 366 -16.44 -10.91 8.97
CA GLY A 366 -16.28 -12.34 9.25
C GLY A 366 -17.42 -12.96 10.06
N ASN A 367 -18.20 -12.14 10.76
CA ASN A 367 -19.38 -12.56 11.51
C ASN A 367 -20.71 -12.41 10.75
N GLY A 368 -20.64 -12.09 9.44
CA GLY A 368 -21.84 -11.95 8.58
C GLY A 368 -22.64 -10.66 8.81
N GLN A 369 -22.09 -9.71 9.55
CA GLN A 369 -22.67 -8.39 9.74
C GLN A 369 -22.19 -7.46 8.62
N THR A 370 -22.94 -7.43 7.52
CA THR A 370 -22.74 -6.43 6.46
C THR A 370 -23.37 -5.12 6.90
N GLU A 371 -22.63 -4.27 7.58
CA GLU A 371 -22.95 -2.85 7.57
C GLU A 371 -22.50 -2.24 6.23
N GLN A 372 -23.40 -1.49 5.61
CA GLN A 372 -23.06 -0.62 4.49
C GLN A 372 -21.96 0.33 5.00
N VAL A 373 -20.75 0.20 4.45
CA VAL A 373 -19.64 1.11 4.72
C VAL A 373 -20.11 2.53 4.38
N ARG A 374 -20.17 3.36 5.39
CA ARG A 374 -20.46 4.80 5.30
C ARG A 374 -19.31 5.56 4.67
#